data_652946e3abf3b755f00754c2666642a3
#
_entry.id   652946e3abf3b755f00754c2666642a3
#
_cell.length_a   1.000
_cell.length_b   1.000
_cell.length_c   1.000
_cell.angle_alpha   90.00
_cell.angle_beta   90.00
_cell.angle_gamma   90.00
#
_symmetry.space_group_name_H-M   'P 1'
#
loop_
_entity.id
_entity.type
_entity.pdbx_description
1 polymer ?
#
loop_
_entity_poly.entity_id
_entity_poly.type
_entity_poly.pdbx_seq_one_letter_code
_entity_poly.pdbx_strand_id
1 'polypeptide(L)'
;MGVGRVAVSLVSIVVALLSTDVARAQAPESELNGYVTLSSGYWKHGLSQSDGATLQLGIDYQHYTGFFAYARAMNVEYPQNLPGQTRDLETSAYVGYHDRGDRWSWTVSVGRYMYPDASDYDYGEWSASVGFRDRVFYSASYNDEYYARGTSALNQEISFAFPLPANFEIGGAVGYFDISQGASITHWNVGASKLVGRMAIDLRYYDGNYEYRNYLGDPSADNYVLSVSSALKRKPGGASR
;
A
#
# COMPACT_ATOMS: atom_id res chain seq x y z
N MET A 1 -7.26 -11.95 -24.37
CA MET A 1 -7.75 -10.95 -23.39
C MET A 1 -7.01 -11.24 -22.09
N GLY A 2 -6.03 -10.42 -21.75
CA GLY A 2 -5.20 -10.63 -20.58
C GLY A 2 -5.93 -10.19 -19.32
N VAL A 3 -5.95 -11.03 -18.31
CA VAL A 3 -6.46 -10.69 -16.98
C VAL A 3 -5.55 -9.60 -16.41
N GLY A 4 -6.10 -8.41 -16.31
CA GLY A 4 -5.36 -7.23 -15.92
C GLY A 4 -5.07 -7.17 -14.42
N ARG A 5 -3.90 -6.73 -14.12
CA ARG A 5 -3.41 -6.43 -12.79
C ARG A 5 -4.15 -5.23 -12.22
N VAL A 6 -4.72 -5.36 -11.05
CA VAL A 6 -5.25 -4.24 -10.28
C VAL A 6 -4.14 -3.73 -9.39
N ALA A 7 -3.64 -2.53 -9.69
CA ALA A 7 -2.83 -1.79 -8.75
C ALA A 7 -3.77 -1.21 -7.69
N VAL A 8 -3.89 -1.85 -6.55
CA VAL A 8 -4.44 -1.22 -5.36
C VAL A 8 -3.35 -0.28 -4.86
N SER A 9 -3.50 1.01 -5.17
CA SER A 9 -2.61 2.06 -4.71
C SER A 9 -2.89 2.35 -3.24
N LEU A 10 -2.46 1.46 -2.39
CA LEU A 10 -2.31 1.69 -0.97
C LEU A 10 -0.94 1.11 -0.59
N VAL A 11 0.05 2.01 -0.57
CA VAL A 11 1.36 1.76 0.03
C VAL A 11 1.95 0.39 -0.35
N SER A 12 2.33 0.20 -1.58
CA SER A 12 3.34 -0.74 -2.09
C SER A 12 3.08 -1.05 -3.57
N ILE A 13 3.74 -0.35 -4.45
CA ILE A 13 3.80 -0.63 -5.91
C ILE A 13 4.34 -2.05 -6.21
N VAL A 14 4.85 -2.75 -5.20
CA VAL A 14 5.55 -4.02 -5.35
C VAL A 14 4.66 -5.21 -5.67
N VAL A 15 3.36 -5.18 -5.37
CA VAL A 15 2.46 -6.33 -5.61
C VAL A 15 2.03 -6.46 -7.08
N ALA A 16 2.13 -5.41 -7.87
CA ALA A 16 1.65 -5.41 -9.26
C ALA A 16 2.51 -6.22 -10.26
N LEU A 17 3.74 -6.59 -9.90
CA LEU A 17 4.71 -7.19 -10.84
C LEU A 17 4.62 -8.71 -11.01
N LEU A 18 3.81 -9.43 -10.24
CA LEU A 18 3.94 -10.88 -10.12
C LEU A 18 3.00 -11.73 -10.99
N SER A 19 2.28 -11.15 -11.95
CA SER A 19 1.34 -11.92 -12.78
C SER A 19 1.57 -11.78 -14.29
N THR A 20 2.66 -12.35 -14.81
CA THR A 20 2.75 -12.71 -16.24
C THR A 20 2.59 -14.21 -16.37
N ASP A 21 1.37 -14.69 -16.52
CA ASP A 21 1.13 -16.00 -17.09
C ASP A 21 0.26 -15.88 -18.35
N VAL A 22 0.72 -16.61 -19.37
CA VAL A 22 0.17 -16.70 -20.72
C VAL A 22 -1.28 -17.16 -20.68
N ALA A 23 -2.12 -16.47 -21.44
CA ALA A 23 -3.53 -16.72 -21.59
C ALA A 23 -3.84 -18.19 -21.95
N ARG A 24 -4.48 -18.90 -21.04
CA ARG A 24 -5.41 -19.96 -21.33
C ARG A 24 -6.80 -19.43 -21.03
N ALA A 25 -7.73 -19.65 -21.96
CA ALA A 25 -9.15 -19.34 -21.76
C ALA A 25 -9.71 -20.30 -20.69
N GLN A 26 -9.45 -20.01 -19.42
CA GLN A 26 -10.12 -20.62 -18.27
C GLN A 26 -11.26 -19.68 -17.84
N ALA A 27 -12.32 -20.26 -17.28
CA ALA A 27 -13.36 -19.47 -16.63
C ALA A 27 -12.71 -18.53 -15.61
N PRO A 28 -13.23 -17.30 -15.43
CA PRO A 28 -12.69 -16.37 -14.47
C PRO A 28 -12.72 -16.99 -13.06
N GLU A 29 -11.56 -17.22 -12.48
CA GLU A 29 -11.41 -17.81 -11.15
C GLU A 29 -11.10 -16.72 -10.15
N SER A 30 -11.60 -16.90 -8.93
CA SER A 30 -11.20 -16.06 -7.81
C SER A 30 -9.79 -16.44 -7.35
N GLU A 31 -9.00 -15.44 -6.98
CA GLU A 31 -7.60 -15.63 -6.58
C GLU A 31 -7.41 -15.31 -5.10
N LEU A 32 -6.62 -16.13 -4.44
CA LEU A 32 -6.13 -15.89 -3.09
C LEU A 32 -4.61 -15.84 -3.12
N ASN A 33 -4.03 -14.70 -2.74
CA ASN A 33 -2.61 -14.49 -2.72
C ASN A 33 -2.15 -14.13 -1.31
N GLY A 34 -0.93 -14.52 -0.97
CA GLY A 34 -0.23 -14.05 0.21
C GLY A 34 1.06 -13.34 -0.22
N TYR A 35 1.56 -12.45 0.60
CA TYR A 35 2.87 -11.84 0.37
C TYR A 35 3.61 -11.59 1.68
N VAL A 36 4.92 -11.48 1.54
CA VAL A 36 5.82 -11.03 2.60
C VAL A 36 6.72 -9.94 2.02
N THR A 37 6.91 -8.87 2.79
CA THR A 37 7.84 -7.79 2.46
C THR A 37 8.74 -7.51 3.66
N LEU A 38 10.04 -7.42 3.41
CA LEU A 38 11.03 -6.91 4.34
C LEU A 38 11.55 -5.59 3.78
N SER A 39 11.55 -4.53 4.58
CA SER A 39 12.06 -3.22 4.17
C SER A 39 12.91 -2.57 5.26
N SER A 40 13.82 -1.69 4.86
CA SER A 40 14.68 -0.95 5.79
C SER A 40 13.96 0.16 6.53
N GLY A 41 12.73 0.50 6.13
CA GLY A 41 11.88 1.51 6.73
C GLY A 41 10.47 1.46 6.16
N TYR A 42 9.55 2.21 6.74
CA TYR A 42 8.19 2.32 6.25
C TYR A 42 7.69 3.77 6.29
N TRP A 43 7.21 4.24 5.14
CA TRP A 43 6.66 5.59 4.97
C TRP A 43 5.19 5.52 4.54
N LYS A 44 4.37 6.37 5.15
CA LYS A 44 2.94 6.51 4.82
C LYS A 44 2.56 7.99 4.81
N HIS A 45 1.96 8.46 3.71
CA HIS A 45 1.54 9.86 3.54
C HIS A 45 2.65 10.89 3.83
N GLY A 46 3.89 10.56 3.45
CA GLY A 46 5.05 11.41 3.70
C GLY A 46 5.61 11.36 5.13
N LEU A 47 5.11 10.47 5.97
CA LEU A 47 5.56 10.29 7.34
C LEU A 47 6.26 8.95 7.51
N SER A 48 7.42 8.93 8.15
CA SER A 48 8.04 7.69 8.59
C SER A 48 7.20 7.06 9.69
N GLN A 49 6.92 5.77 9.54
CA GLN A 49 6.12 4.97 10.47
C GLN A 49 6.97 3.91 11.18
N SER A 50 8.27 3.87 10.90
CA SER A 50 9.20 2.96 11.55
C SER A 50 10.58 3.58 11.62
N ASP A 51 11.26 3.32 12.71
CA ASP A 51 12.63 3.77 13.01
C ASP A 51 13.68 2.74 12.55
N GLY A 52 13.26 1.74 11.78
CA GLY A 52 14.12 0.66 11.34
C GLY A 52 13.40 -0.33 10.43
N ALA A 53 13.94 -1.54 10.37
CA ALA A 53 13.45 -2.57 9.48
C ALA A 53 12.00 -2.98 9.80
N THR A 54 11.18 -3.10 8.76
CA THR A 54 9.79 -3.56 8.87
C THR A 54 9.60 -4.89 8.16
N LEU A 55 8.80 -5.75 8.79
CA LEU A 55 8.28 -6.97 8.21
C LEU A 55 6.77 -6.81 7.98
N GLN A 56 6.33 -6.97 6.74
CA GLN A 56 4.92 -6.91 6.39
C GLN A 56 4.47 -8.28 5.89
N LEU A 57 3.34 -8.73 6.39
CA LEU A 57 2.64 -9.94 5.94
C LEU A 57 1.26 -9.52 5.45
N GLY A 58 0.83 -10.05 4.32
CA GLY A 58 -0.49 -9.74 3.82
C GLY A 58 -1.11 -10.89 3.05
N ILE A 59 -2.42 -10.83 2.96
CA ILE A 59 -3.25 -11.74 2.20
C ILE A 59 -4.30 -10.93 1.44
N ASP A 60 -4.50 -11.24 0.17
CA ASP A 60 -5.53 -10.65 -0.67
C ASP A 60 -6.39 -11.73 -1.32
N TYR A 61 -7.68 -11.48 -1.36
CA TYR A 61 -8.66 -12.26 -2.10
C TYR A 61 -9.26 -11.38 -3.19
N GLN A 62 -9.19 -11.85 -4.42
CA GLN A 62 -9.77 -11.20 -5.60
C GLN A 62 -10.88 -12.08 -6.15
N HIS A 63 -12.12 -11.60 -6.12
CA HIS A 63 -13.24 -12.29 -6.74
C HIS A 63 -13.34 -11.88 -8.21
N TYR A 64 -13.68 -12.82 -9.09
CA TYR A 64 -13.76 -12.58 -10.54
C TYR A 64 -14.76 -11.48 -10.96
N THR A 65 -15.71 -11.14 -10.11
CA THR A 65 -16.67 -10.04 -10.35
C THR A 65 -16.12 -8.66 -10.00
N GLY A 66 -14.91 -8.57 -9.44
CA GLY A 66 -14.28 -7.31 -9.03
C GLY A 66 -14.32 -7.03 -7.52
N PHE A 67 -15.08 -7.80 -6.73
CA PHE A 67 -14.97 -7.69 -5.27
C PHE A 67 -13.62 -8.20 -4.78
N PHE A 68 -13.08 -7.52 -3.77
CA PHE A 68 -11.85 -7.95 -3.12
C PHE A 68 -11.91 -7.78 -1.60
N ALA A 69 -11.08 -8.55 -0.92
CA ALA A 69 -10.76 -8.37 0.49
C ALA A 69 -9.26 -8.45 0.68
N TYR A 70 -8.73 -7.65 1.59
CA TYR A 70 -7.31 -7.55 1.87
C TYR A 70 -7.09 -7.43 3.36
N ALA A 71 -6.06 -8.11 3.89
CA ALA A 71 -5.61 -7.94 5.27
C ALA A 71 -4.09 -7.89 5.33
N ARG A 72 -3.56 -7.09 6.22
CA ARG A 72 -2.13 -6.91 6.43
C ARG A 72 -1.80 -6.81 7.92
N ALA A 73 -0.62 -7.29 8.28
CA ALA A 73 0.02 -7.05 9.57
C ALA A 73 1.46 -6.62 9.34
N MET A 74 1.95 -5.67 10.12
CA MET A 74 3.32 -5.19 10.05
C MET A 74 3.79 -4.63 11.37
N ASN A 75 5.07 -4.78 11.67
CA ASN A 75 5.65 -4.04 12.79
C ASN A 75 5.79 -2.57 12.40
N VAL A 76 5.48 -1.72 13.35
CA VAL A 76 5.63 -0.27 13.26
C VAL A 76 6.32 0.23 14.52
N GLU A 77 7.05 1.33 14.40
CA GLU A 77 7.64 1.99 15.54
C GLU A 77 7.41 3.48 15.37
N TYR A 78 6.49 4.02 16.15
CA TYR A 78 6.19 5.44 16.08
C TYR A 78 7.10 6.22 17.00
N PRO A 79 7.94 7.14 16.48
CA PRO A 79 8.93 7.89 17.24
C PRO A 79 8.35 8.73 18.39
N GLN A 80 7.06 8.96 18.38
CA GLN A 80 6.34 9.70 19.43
C GLN A 80 5.37 8.78 20.17
N ASN A 81 5.91 7.76 20.76
CA ASN A 81 5.15 7.04 21.78
C ASN A 81 4.88 7.99 22.93
N LEU A 82 3.62 8.28 23.18
CA LEU A 82 3.24 8.91 24.43
C LEU A 82 3.75 8.00 25.56
N PRO A 83 4.29 8.55 26.67
CA PRO A 83 4.84 7.75 27.74
C PRO A 83 3.88 6.64 28.17
N GLY A 84 4.30 5.40 28.06
CA GLY A 84 3.51 4.22 28.44
C GLY A 84 2.69 3.57 27.31
N GLN A 85 2.81 4.00 26.06
CA GLN A 85 2.16 3.35 24.91
C GLN A 85 3.19 3.05 23.83
N THR A 86 3.45 1.77 23.61
CA THR A 86 4.19 1.28 22.46
C THR A 86 3.18 0.83 21.39
N ARG A 87 3.40 1.22 20.15
CA ARG A 87 2.62 0.73 19.00
C ARG A 87 3.58 -0.06 18.12
N ASP A 88 3.69 -1.34 18.41
CA ASP A 88 4.67 -2.21 17.78
C ASP A 88 4.08 -2.98 16.61
N LEU A 89 2.74 -3.05 16.53
CA LEU A 89 2.01 -3.79 15.51
C LEU A 89 0.87 -2.96 14.92
N GLU A 90 0.88 -2.79 13.61
CA GLU A 90 -0.27 -2.31 12.83
C GLU A 90 -0.89 -3.48 12.09
N THR A 91 -2.19 -3.64 12.20
CA THR A 91 -2.99 -4.52 11.33
C THR A 91 -4.00 -3.69 10.57
N SER A 92 -4.30 -4.09 9.34
CA SER A 92 -5.36 -3.44 8.56
C SER A 92 -6.14 -4.45 7.75
N ALA A 93 -7.43 -4.19 7.57
CA ALA A 93 -8.30 -5.00 6.73
C ALA A 93 -9.21 -4.10 5.88
N TYR A 94 -9.38 -4.46 4.61
CA TYR A 94 -10.17 -3.74 3.64
C TYR A 94 -11.07 -4.68 2.85
N VAL A 95 -12.23 -4.17 2.49
CA VAL A 95 -13.08 -4.77 1.48
C VAL A 95 -13.41 -3.70 0.44
N GLY A 96 -13.58 -4.12 -0.81
CA GLY A 96 -13.85 -3.16 -1.86
C GLY A 96 -14.29 -3.78 -3.16
N TYR A 97 -14.39 -2.93 -4.14
CA TYR A 97 -14.74 -3.30 -5.50
C TYR A 97 -13.84 -2.55 -6.47
N HIS A 98 -13.40 -3.22 -7.50
CA HIS A 98 -12.70 -2.63 -8.61
C HIS A 98 -13.34 -3.05 -9.94
N ASP A 99 -13.20 -2.19 -10.92
CA ASP A 99 -13.58 -2.50 -12.29
C ASP A 99 -12.55 -1.91 -13.26
N ARG A 100 -12.49 -2.50 -14.45
CA ARG A 100 -11.49 -2.16 -15.44
C ARG A 100 -12.05 -2.23 -16.83
N GLY A 101 -11.95 -1.10 -17.53
CA GLY A 101 -12.16 -1.03 -18.98
C GLY A 101 -10.82 -1.07 -19.75
N ASP A 102 -10.87 -0.69 -21.02
CA ASP A 102 -9.70 -0.73 -21.92
C ASP A 102 -8.58 0.23 -21.52
N ARG A 103 -8.89 1.37 -20.96
CA ARG A 103 -7.95 2.43 -20.63
C ARG A 103 -8.07 2.94 -19.21
N TRP A 104 -9.22 2.75 -18.59
CA TRP A 104 -9.55 3.26 -17.27
C TRP A 104 -9.82 2.11 -16.32
N SER A 105 -9.36 2.26 -15.12
CA SER A 105 -9.74 1.41 -13.98
C SER A 105 -10.18 2.30 -12.83
N TRP A 106 -10.99 1.74 -11.95
CA TRP A 106 -11.37 2.42 -10.72
C TRP A 106 -11.54 1.42 -9.59
N THR A 107 -11.32 1.91 -8.38
CA THR A 107 -11.43 1.12 -7.16
C THR A 107 -12.10 1.96 -6.08
N VAL A 108 -12.95 1.34 -5.29
CA VAL A 108 -13.47 1.90 -4.05
C VAL A 108 -13.31 0.87 -2.94
N SER A 109 -12.97 1.31 -1.74
CA SER A 109 -12.83 0.42 -0.60
C SER A 109 -13.13 1.12 0.71
N VAL A 110 -13.43 0.30 1.71
CA VAL A 110 -13.53 0.70 3.10
C VAL A 110 -12.72 -0.29 3.93
N GLY A 111 -12.03 0.21 4.93
CA GLY A 111 -11.19 -0.61 5.77
C GLY A 111 -11.00 -0.02 7.15
N ARG A 112 -10.25 -0.74 7.96
CA ARG A 112 -9.90 -0.35 9.32
C ARG A 112 -8.44 -0.60 9.58
N TYR A 113 -7.79 0.35 10.22
CA TYR A 113 -6.50 0.22 10.86
C TYR A 113 -6.72 -0.10 12.33
N MET A 114 -5.97 -1.05 12.83
CA MET A 114 -6.07 -1.54 14.20
C MET A 114 -4.67 -1.66 14.79
N TYR A 115 -4.54 -1.22 16.01
CA TYR A 115 -3.30 -1.25 16.80
C TYR A 115 -3.57 -2.09 18.06
N PRO A 116 -3.31 -3.41 18.04
CA PRO A 116 -3.68 -4.32 19.14
C PRO A 116 -3.15 -3.88 20.50
N ASP A 117 -1.97 -3.25 20.54
CA ASP A 117 -1.34 -2.76 21.76
C ASP A 117 -1.80 -1.34 22.14
N ALA A 118 -2.60 -0.69 21.30
CA ALA A 118 -3.07 0.68 21.47
C ALA A 118 -4.40 0.91 20.72
N SER A 119 -5.43 0.16 21.07
CA SER A 119 -6.74 0.17 20.36
C SER A 119 -7.44 1.54 20.35
N ASP A 120 -7.05 2.44 21.25
CA ASP A 120 -7.53 3.84 21.25
C ASP A 120 -7.08 4.62 20.00
N TYR A 121 -6.20 4.06 19.16
CA TYR A 121 -5.74 4.64 17.90
C TYR A 121 -6.37 3.98 16.67
N ASP A 122 -7.26 3.04 16.84
CA ASP A 122 -7.97 2.39 15.74
C ASP A 122 -8.82 3.40 14.98
N TYR A 123 -8.81 3.33 13.64
CA TYR A 123 -9.65 4.19 12.81
C TYR A 123 -10.11 3.49 11.54
N GLY A 124 -11.25 3.95 11.00
CA GLY A 124 -11.76 3.56 9.70
C GLY A 124 -11.22 4.44 8.57
N GLU A 125 -11.13 3.88 7.36
CA GLU A 125 -10.71 4.63 6.17
C GLU A 125 -11.58 4.26 4.96
N TRP A 126 -11.99 5.27 4.21
CA TRP A 126 -12.60 5.16 2.90
C TRP A 126 -11.59 5.52 1.83
N SER A 127 -11.51 4.74 0.77
CA SER A 127 -10.57 5.01 -0.31
C SER A 127 -11.24 4.89 -1.67
N ALA A 128 -10.79 5.72 -2.60
CA ALA A 128 -11.15 5.63 -4.00
C ALA A 128 -9.93 5.91 -4.88
N SER A 129 -9.86 5.26 -6.02
CA SER A 129 -8.82 5.54 -7.02
C SER A 129 -9.35 5.39 -8.44
N VAL A 130 -8.71 6.13 -9.35
CA VAL A 130 -8.91 6.03 -10.80
C VAL A 130 -7.55 5.88 -11.45
N GLY A 131 -7.42 4.89 -12.33
CA GLY A 131 -6.21 4.61 -13.09
C GLY A 131 -6.39 4.85 -14.58
N PHE A 132 -5.34 5.33 -15.24
CA PHE A 132 -5.26 5.47 -16.67
C PHE A 132 -4.18 4.56 -17.26
N ARG A 133 -4.57 3.63 -18.12
CA ARG A 133 -3.69 2.65 -18.78
C ARG A 133 -2.81 1.85 -17.83
N ASP A 134 -3.20 1.71 -16.57
CA ASP A 134 -2.42 1.10 -15.48
C ASP A 134 -1.01 1.69 -15.32
N ARG A 135 -0.89 2.99 -15.59
CA ARG A 135 0.38 3.71 -15.54
C ARG A 135 0.33 4.90 -14.61
N VAL A 136 -0.78 5.61 -14.61
CA VAL A 136 -0.99 6.80 -13.81
C VAL A 136 -2.27 6.60 -13.01
N PHE A 137 -2.22 6.88 -11.72
CA PHE A 137 -3.34 6.74 -10.81
C PHE A 137 -3.53 8.02 -10.03
N TYR A 138 -4.77 8.40 -9.83
CA TYR A 138 -5.17 9.33 -8.78
C TYR A 138 -5.89 8.55 -7.71
N SER A 139 -5.53 8.76 -6.45
CA SER A 139 -6.19 8.16 -5.30
C SER A 139 -6.51 9.20 -4.24
N ALA A 140 -7.58 8.95 -3.52
CA ALA A 140 -7.95 9.71 -2.33
C ALA A 140 -8.34 8.73 -1.22
N SER A 141 -7.92 9.00 0.02
CA SER A 141 -8.38 8.29 1.20
C SER A 141 -8.79 9.28 2.28
N TYR A 142 -9.88 8.97 2.94
CA TYR A 142 -10.50 9.79 3.98
C TYR A 142 -10.79 8.97 5.22
N ASN A 143 -10.50 9.53 6.36
CA ASN A 143 -10.95 9.05 7.66
C ASN A 143 -11.50 10.22 8.47
N ASP A 144 -12.55 9.98 9.25
CA ASP A 144 -13.23 10.98 10.08
C ASP A 144 -12.64 11.07 11.49
N GLU A 145 -11.91 10.05 11.91
CA GLU A 145 -11.26 9.95 13.22
C GLU A 145 -9.82 9.47 13.09
N TYR A 146 -8.93 10.30 12.56
CA TYR A 146 -7.53 9.92 12.38
C TYR A 146 -6.84 9.67 13.72
N TYR A 147 -6.42 8.41 13.94
CA TYR A 147 -5.92 7.89 15.20
C TYR A 147 -6.86 8.16 16.38
N ALA A 148 -8.19 8.10 16.14
CA ALA A 148 -9.23 8.33 17.15
C ALA A 148 -9.07 9.63 17.97
N ARG A 149 -8.53 10.68 17.36
CA ARG A 149 -8.26 11.97 18.00
C ARG A 149 -9.34 13.03 17.73
N GLY A 150 -10.49 12.63 17.17
CA GLY A 150 -11.55 13.56 16.81
C GLY A 150 -11.16 14.52 15.68
N THR A 151 -10.18 14.16 14.87
CA THR A 151 -9.72 14.93 13.72
C THR A 151 -9.82 14.09 12.45
N SER A 152 -10.38 14.65 11.39
CA SER A 152 -10.41 13.97 10.10
C SER A 152 -9.11 14.17 9.34
N ALA A 153 -8.79 13.23 8.45
CA ALA A 153 -7.68 13.39 7.54
C ALA A 153 -8.06 12.96 6.11
N LEU A 154 -7.51 13.67 5.15
CA LEU A 154 -7.66 13.41 3.72
C LEU A 154 -6.29 13.31 3.08
N ASN A 155 -5.99 12.17 2.46
CA ASN A 155 -4.83 12.03 1.59
C ASN A 155 -5.28 12.01 0.14
N GLN A 156 -4.60 12.74 -0.71
CA GLN A 156 -4.77 12.75 -2.16
C GLN A 156 -3.41 12.51 -2.80
N GLU A 157 -3.33 11.64 -3.78
CA GLU A 157 -2.05 11.26 -4.39
C GLU A 157 -2.21 11.01 -5.89
N ILE A 158 -1.26 11.48 -6.67
CA ILE A 158 -1.03 11.06 -8.04
C ILE A 158 0.21 10.20 -8.07
N SER A 159 0.09 8.97 -8.56
CA SER A 159 1.19 8.03 -8.69
C SER A 159 1.36 7.54 -10.12
N PHE A 160 2.56 7.08 -10.45
CA PHE A 160 2.87 6.49 -11.73
C PHE A 160 3.77 5.27 -11.61
N ALA A 161 3.67 4.36 -12.58
CA ALA A 161 4.54 3.19 -12.70
C ALA A 161 4.76 2.86 -14.19
N PHE A 162 6.01 2.87 -14.63
CA PHE A 162 6.40 2.59 -16.01
C PHE A 162 7.36 1.41 -16.07
N PRO A 163 6.96 0.26 -16.67
CA PRO A 163 7.87 -0.85 -16.88
C PRO A 163 8.97 -0.46 -17.87
N LEU A 164 10.16 -0.95 -17.56
CA LEU A 164 11.37 -0.82 -18.34
C LEU A 164 11.87 -2.21 -18.79
N PRO A 165 12.80 -2.27 -19.75
CA PRO A 165 13.44 -3.52 -20.13
C PRO A 165 14.09 -4.26 -18.94
N ALA A 166 14.34 -5.56 -19.10
CA ALA A 166 14.98 -6.43 -18.12
C ALA A 166 14.26 -6.54 -16.76
N ASN A 167 12.91 -6.47 -16.79
CA ASN A 167 12.06 -6.56 -15.61
C ASN A 167 12.28 -5.44 -14.58
N PHE A 168 12.74 -4.29 -15.01
CA PHE A 168 12.74 -3.09 -14.21
C PHE A 168 11.41 -2.33 -14.33
N GLU A 169 11.12 -1.54 -13.32
CA GLU A 169 10.06 -0.55 -13.32
C GLU A 169 10.55 0.71 -12.60
N ILE A 170 10.20 1.88 -13.13
CA ILE A 170 10.35 3.14 -12.43
C ILE A 170 8.98 3.61 -11.99
N GLY A 171 8.88 4.08 -10.76
CA GLY A 171 7.62 4.58 -10.21
C GLY A 171 7.83 5.71 -9.22
N GLY A 172 6.76 6.44 -8.96
CA GLY A 172 6.79 7.52 -7.99
C GLY A 172 5.39 8.04 -7.71
N ALA A 173 5.31 8.95 -6.75
CA ALA A 173 4.08 9.60 -6.38
C ALA A 173 4.34 11.02 -5.88
N VAL A 174 3.33 11.87 -5.98
CA VAL A 174 3.21 13.14 -5.27
C VAL A 174 1.84 13.19 -4.61
N GLY A 175 1.80 13.55 -3.35
CA GLY A 175 0.57 13.58 -2.55
C GLY A 175 0.47 14.81 -1.66
N TYR A 176 -0.74 15.02 -1.22
CA TYR A 176 -1.10 16.04 -0.25
C TYR A 176 -1.94 15.37 0.83
N PHE A 177 -1.43 15.40 2.05
CA PHE A 177 -2.09 14.85 3.21
C PHE A 177 -2.51 15.99 4.14
N ASP A 178 -3.79 16.14 4.36
CA ASP A 178 -4.40 17.19 5.15
C ASP A 178 -5.07 16.61 6.40
N ILE A 179 -4.71 17.15 7.57
CA ILE A 179 -5.30 16.81 8.86
C ILE A 179 -6.09 18.02 9.35
N SER A 180 -7.40 17.92 9.51
CA SER A 180 -8.34 19.03 9.66
C SER A 180 -8.07 19.97 10.82
N GLN A 181 -7.35 19.54 11.85
CA GLN A 181 -6.97 20.36 13.01
C GLN A 181 -5.45 20.40 13.22
N GLY A 182 -4.70 20.12 12.17
CA GLY A 182 -3.27 19.94 12.25
C GLY A 182 -2.54 20.49 11.04
N ALA A 183 -1.54 19.74 10.64
CA ALA A 183 -0.65 20.07 9.54
C ALA A 183 -1.12 19.51 8.21
N SER A 184 -0.81 20.22 7.14
CA SER A 184 -0.86 19.67 5.80
C SER A 184 0.56 19.30 5.36
N ILE A 185 0.69 18.13 4.74
CA ILE A 185 1.96 17.58 4.29
C ILE A 185 1.89 17.37 2.79
N THR A 186 2.73 18.07 2.04
CA THR A 186 3.02 17.71 0.65
C THR A 186 4.16 16.73 0.66
N HIS A 187 3.98 15.57 0.06
CA HIS A 187 4.99 14.51 0.04
C HIS A 187 5.19 13.98 -1.37
N TRP A 188 6.32 13.39 -1.61
CA TRP A 188 6.62 12.71 -2.86
C TRP A 188 7.60 11.56 -2.65
N ASN A 189 7.62 10.67 -3.60
CA ASN A 189 8.60 9.60 -3.65
C ASN A 189 8.93 9.27 -5.10
N VAL A 190 10.11 8.70 -5.31
CA VAL A 190 10.53 8.12 -6.58
C VAL A 190 11.42 6.91 -6.31
N GLY A 191 11.27 5.87 -7.12
CA GLY A 191 12.03 4.65 -6.94
C GLY A 191 12.10 3.80 -8.20
N ALA A 192 12.91 2.78 -8.11
CA ALA A 192 13.01 1.75 -9.12
C ALA A 192 12.91 0.37 -8.49
N SER A 193 12.18 -0.51 -9.14
CA SER A 193 12.06 -1.89 -8.74
C SER A 193 12.55 -2.84 -9.82
N LYS A 194 12.97 -4.03 -9.41
CA LYS A 194 13.39 -5.12 -10.27
C LYS A 194 12.77 -6.42 -9.84
N LEU A 195 12.15 -7.11 -10.77
CA LEU A 195 11.65 -8.45 -10.55
C LEU A 195 12.76 -9.50 -10.83
N VAL A 196 13.09 -10.30 -9.83
CA VAL A 196 14.07 -11.40 -9.89
C VAL A 196 13.39 -12.70 -9.46
N GLY A 197 12.99 -13.50 -10.42
CA GLY A 197 12.19 -14.69 -10.15
C GLY A 197 10.82 -14.33 -9.53
N ARG A 198 10.61 -14.70 -8.27
CA ARG A 198 9.40 -14.38 -7.50
C ARG A 198 9.58 -13.21 -6.54
N MET A 199 10.76 -12.66 -6.47
CA MET A 199 11.08 -11.54 -5.59
C MET A 199 11.07 -10.24 -6.37
N ALA A 200 10.51 -9.19 -5.79
CA ALA A 200 10.68 -7.82 -6.24
C ALA A 200 11.60 -7.10 -5.25
N ILE A 201 12.59 -6.43 -5.79
CA ILE A 201 13.53 -5.58 -5.04
C ILE A 201 13.21 -4.15 -5.44
N ASP A 202 12.92 -3.28 -4.49
CA ASP A 202 12.61 -1.85 -4.71
C ASP A 202 13.57 -0.99 -3.89
N LEU A 203 14.12 0.03 -4.53
CA LEU A 203 14.84 1.11 -3.86
C LEU A 203 14.11 2.41 -4.15
N ARG A 204 13.69 3.09 -3.09
CA ARG A 204 12.84 4.28 -3.17
C ARG A 204 13.33 5.39 -2.26
N TYR A 205 13.28 6.60 -2.77
CA TYR A 205 13.52 7.82 -2.01
C TYR A 205 12.21 8.50 -1.68
N TYR A 206 12.05 8.95 -0.45
CA TYR A 206 10.89 9.68 0.05
C TYR A 206 11.30 11.07 0.52
N ASP A 207 10.45 12.06 0.30
CA ASP A 207 10.66 13.41 0.80
C ASP A 207 9.33 14.20 0.84
N GLY A 208 9.35 15.40 1.45
CA GLY A 208 8.20 16.29 1.53
C GLY A 208 8.47 17.59 2.28
N ASN A 209 7.48 18.48 2.29
CA ASN A 209 7.53 19.68 3.12
C ASN A 209 7.13 19.33 4.55
N TYR A 210 8.07 19.35 5.45
CA TYR A 210 7.86 18.94 6.83
C TYR A 210 7.75 20.15 7.77
N GLU A 211 6.82 21.05 7.55
CA GLU A 211 6.58 22.14 8.51
C GLU A 211 6.25 21.64 9.91
N TYR A 212 5.83 20.36 10.02
CA TYR A 212 5.38 19.72 11.25
C TYR A 212 6.12 18.39 11.57
N ARG A 213 7.39 18.29 11.21
CA ARG A 213 8.23 17.11 11.53
C ARG A 213 8.14 16.65 12.98
N ASN A 214 7.85 17.57 13.90
CA ASN A 214 7.84 17.28 15.33
C ASN A 214 6.56 16.63 15.85
N TYR A 215 5.55 16.44 15.00
CA TYR A 215 4.22 15.99 15.47
C TYR A 215 3.90 14.53 15.16
N LEU A 216 4.34 13.97 14.03
CA LEU A 216 3.83 12.69 13.54
C LEU A 216 4.88 11.78 12.88
N GLY A 217 6.14 12.14 12.84
CA GLY A 217 7.18 11.33 12.19
C GLY A 217 8.57 11.60 12.76
N ASP A 218 9.51 10.72 12.52
CA ASP A 218 10.90 10.92 12.86
C ASP A 218 11.60 11.79 11.81
N PRO A 219 12.06 13.01 12.15
CA PRO A 219 12.80 13.84 11.21
C PRO A 219 14.18 13.28 10.87
N SER A 220 14.68 12.29 11.60
CA SER A 220 15.96 11.64 11.36
C SER A 220 15.83 10.36 10.54
N ALA A 221 14.60 9.93 10.17
CA ALA A 221 14.41 8.72 9.42
C ALA A 221 15.11 8.79 8.06
N ASP A 222 15.72 7.68 7.67
CA ASP A 222 16.35 7.55 6.36
C ASP A 222 15.31 7.71 5.25
N ASN A 223 15.54 8.64 4.34
CA ASN A 223 14.66 8.87 3.20
C ASN A 223 14.76 7.77 2.13
N TYR A 224 15.80 6.93 2.18
CA TYR A 224 15.97 5.79 1.29
C TYR A 224 15.44 4.52 1.93
N VAL A 225 14.53 3.86 1.23
CA VAL A 225 13.97 2.58 1.66
C VAL A 225 14.31 1.52 0.63
N LEU A 226 14.99 0.47 1.09
CA LEU A 226 15.19 -0.77 0.34
C LEU A 226 14.15 -1.79 0.80
N SER A 227 13.41 -2.35 -0.15
CA SER A 227 12.41 -3.39 0.13
C SER A 227 12.65 -4.63 -0.71
N VAL A 228 12.38 -5.78 -0.12
CA VAL A 228 12.34 -7.07 -0.81
C VAL A 228 11.00 -7.72 -0.52
N SER A 229 10.24 -8.00 -1.57
CA SER A 229 8.92 -8.62 -1.46
C SER A 229 8.86 -9.92 -2.22
N SER A 230 8.06 -10.87 -1.72
CA SER A 230 7.77 -12.12 -2.39
C SER A 230 6.30 -12.48 -2.28
N ALA A 231 5.68 -12.87 -3.39
CA ALA A 231 4.34 -13.42 -3.37
C ALA A 231 4.37 -14.90 -3.00
N LEU A 232 3.49 -15.27 -2.08
CA LEU A 232 3.24 -16.63 -1.65
C LEU A 232 2.03 -17.15 -2.44
N LYS A 233 2.22 -17.64 -3.66
CA LYS A 233 1.12 -18.23 -4.44
C LYS A 233 0.75 -19.59 -3.85
N ARG A 234 -0.51 -19.76 -3.47
CA ARG A 234 -1.08 -21.10 -3.30
C ARG A 234 -1.33 -21.66 -4.70
N LYS A 235 -0.73 -22.81 -5.05
CA LYS A 235 -1.16 -23.56 -6.24
C LYS A 235 -2.64 -23.86 -6.09
N PRO A 236 -3.48 -23.66 -7.12
CA PRO A 236 -4.84 -24.16 -7.10
C PRO A 236 -4.78 -25.65 -6.72
N GLY A 237 -5.52 -26.04 -5.71
CA GLY A 237 -5.53 -27.41 -5.25
C GLY A 237 -5.95 -28.30 -6.41
N GLY A 238 -5.07 -29.14 -6.91
CA GLY A 238 -5.44 -30.22 -7.78
C GLY A 238 -6.47 -31.08 -7.04
N ALA A 239 -7.70 -31.09 -7.55
CA ALA A 239 -8.69 -32.03 -7.09
C ALA A 239 -8.06 -33.42 -7.26
N SER A 240 -7.70 -34.08 -6.16
CA SER A 240 -7.38 -35.49 -6.17
C SER A 240 -8.60 -36.24 -6.64
N ARG A 241 -8.49 -36.87 -7.80
CA ARG A 241 -9.43 -37.87 -8.28
C ARG A 241 -9.40 -39.10 -7.39
#